data_20034553018fe2d7f00c545c84fbca3e
#
_entry.id   20034553018fe2d7f00c545c84fbca3e
#
_cell.length_a   1.000
_cell.length_b   1.000
_cell.length_c   1.000
_cell.angle_alpha   90.00
_cell.angle_beta   90.00
_cell.angle_gamma   90.00
#
_symmetry.space_group_name_H-M   'P 1'
#
loop_
_entity.id
_entity.type
_entity.pdbx_description
1 polymer ?
#
loop_
_entity_poly.entity_id
_entity_poly.type
_entity_poly.pdbx_seq_one_letter_code
_entity_poly.pdbx_strand_id
1 'polypeptide(L)'
;MNNLAWDTYSPFNVGLDDIFHRLESMSSTNTNYPPYNLVKVDSTTYEIEIALAGFSKEEIFVETETNVLKVYSKTSRGNSKTYEYLHHGLSKRAFTNSWQLGDDVKVSDVSYVDGLLKVKLEKIVPEHQRKISYSINDVTLPTEKEKVLLTE
;
A
#
# COMPACT_ATOMS: atom_id res chain seq x y z
N MET A 1 14.44 23.47 -25.44
CA MET A 1 15.53 23.06 -24.54
C MET A 1 15.27 23.60 -23.15
N ASN A 2 14.27 23.10 -22.46
CA ASN A 2 14.01 23.47 -21.08
C ASN A 2 13.93 22.21 -20.26
N ASN A 3 15.03 21.93 -19.57
CA ASN A 3 15.04 21.02 -18.44
C ASN A 3 14.19 21.64 -17.33
N LEU A 4 12.95 21.25 -17.24
CA LEU A 4 12.18 21.43 -16.03
C LEU A 4 12.60 20.33 -15.05
N ALA A 5 13.60 20.64 -14.26
CA ALA A 5 13.91 19.93 -13.04
C ALA A 5 12.68 20.04 -12.12
N TRP A 6 11.94 18.96 -11.98
CA TRP A 6 10.92 18.83 -10.94
C TRP A 6 11.63 18.48 -9.64
N ASP A 7 12.36 19.45 -9.11
CA ASP A 7 12.85 19.42 -7.74
C ASP A 7 11.69 19.80 -6.83
N THR A 8 10.69 18.95 -6.76
CA THR A 8 9.69 19.07 -5.73
C THR A 8 10.13 18.20 -4.56
N TYR A 9 10.95 18.76 -3.72
CA TYR A 9 11.21 18.26 -2.39
C TYR A 9 9.89 18.30 -1.63
N SER A 10 9.08 17.27 -1.78
CA SER A 10 7.93 17.02 -0.92
C SER A 10 8.45 16.28 0.29
N PRO A 11 8.47 16.87 1.49
CA PRO A 11 8.93 16.19 2.70
C PRO A 11 8.05 15.01 3.10
N PHE A 12 6.99 14.74 2.36
CA PHE A 12 6.04 13.65 2.57
C PHE A 12 6.31 12.40 1.73
N ASN A 13 7.25 12.44 0.80
CA ASN A 13 7.56 11.30 -0.08
C ASN A 13 8.73 10.43 0.40
N VAL A 14 9.35 10.76 1.51
CA VAL A 14 10.46 10.00 2.06
C VAL A 14 9.95 8.73 2.72
N GLY A 15 9.93 7.64 2.02
CA GLY A 15 9.59 6.32 2.55
C GLY A 15 8.80 5.41 1.61
N LEU A 16 8.12 5.95 0.59
CA LEU A 16 7.36 5.16 -0.36
C LEU A 16 8.03 5.07 -1.74
N ASP A 17 8.76 6.08 -2.17
CA ASP A 17 9.57 5.99 -3.39
C ASP A 17 10.70 4.98 -3.22
N ASP A 18 11.28 4.86 -2.02
CA ASP A 18 12.23 3.80 -1.67
C ASP A 18 11.60 2.41 -1.69
N ILE A 19 10.30 2.28 -1.37
CA ILE A 19 9.59 1.01 -1.48
C ILE A 19 9.43 0.62 -2.95
N PHE A 20 9.09 1.56 -3.83
CA PHE A 20 8.98 1.30 -5.26
C PHE A 20 10.31 0.89 -5.89
N HIS A 21 11.41 1.58 -5.58
CA HIS A 21 12.75 1.22 -6.05
C HIS A 21 13.24 -0.11 -5.48
N ARG A 22 12.90 -0.43 -4.23
CA ARG A 22 13.22 -1.74 -3.63
C ARG A 22 12.37 -2.86 -4.19
N LEU A 23 11.10 -2.60 -4.49
CA LEU A 23 10.21 -3.55 -5.17
C LEU A 23 10.72 -3.90 -6.58
N GLU A 24 11.15 -2.91 -7.32
CA GLU A 24 11.75 -3.11 -8.66
C GLU A 24 13.06 -3.88 -8.59
N SER A 25 13.91 -3.61 -7.60
CA SER A 25 15.21 -4.29 -7.43
C SER A 25 15.07 -5.72 -6.90
N MET A 26 14.02 -6.06 -6.14
CA MET A 26 13.75 -7.43 -5.69
C MET A 26 13.03 -8.29 -6.74
N SER A 27 12.46 -7.66 -7.76
CA SER A 27 11.83 -8.33 -8.92
C SER A 27 12.84 -8.91 -9.92
N SER A 28 14.12 -8.91 -9.63
CA SER A 28 15.18 -9.39 -10.53
C SER A 28 15.27 -10.93 -10.65
N THR A 29 14.44 -11.70 -10.00
CA THR A 29 14.18 -13.08 -10.37
C THR A 29 13.02 -13.13 -11.34
N ASN A 30 13.35 -13.18 -12.57
CA ASN A 30 12.67 -13.22 -13.86
C ASN A 30 11.42 -14.13 -13.97
N THR A 31 10.48 -14.00 -13.06
CA THR A 31 9.16 -14.62 -13.18
C THR A 31 8.08 -13.62 -12.83
N ASN A 32 7.60 -12.88 -13.84
CA ASN A 32 6.38 -12.04 -13.74
C ASN A 32 5.12 -12.88 -13.46
N TYR A 33 5.23 -13.85 -12.56
CA TYR A 33 4.15 -14.73 -12.19
C TYR A 33 4.01 -14.84 -10.67
N PRO A 34 2.79 -14.69 -10.17
CA PRO A 34 1.61 -14.22 -10.88
C PRO A 34 1.72 -12.74 -11.26
N PRO A 35 1.02 -12.29 -12.32
CA PRO A 35 0.96 -10.88 -12.67
C PRO A 35 0.28 -10.08 -11.56
N TYR A 36 0.81 -8.90 -11.27
CA TYR A 36 0.29 -8.03 -10.22
C TYR A 36 0.38 -6.56 -10.61
N ASN A 37 -0.47 -5.76 -9.99
CA ASN A 37 -0.43 -4.30 -10.01
C ASN A 37 -0.12 -3.79 -8.61
N LEU A 38 0.59 -2.68 -8.55
CA LEU A 38 0.73 -1.88 -7.34
C LEU A 38 0.06 -0.55 -7.58
N VAL A 39 -1.01 -0.27 -6.86
CA VAL A 39 -1.87 0.88 -7.04
C VAL A 39 -1.72 1.83 -5.87
N LYS A 40 -1.48 3.10 -6.15
CA LYS A 40 -1.60 4.17 -5.15
C LYS A 40 -3.02 4.71 -5.20
N VAL A 41 -3.80 4.45 -4.16
CA VAL A 41 -5.19 4.88 -4.04
C VAL A 41 -5.26 6.34 -3.61
N ASP A 42 -4.49 6.69 -2.57
CA ASP A 42 -4.37 8.05 -2.06
C ASP A 42 -2.97 8.28 -1.42
N SER A 43 -2.79 9.35 -0.68
CA SER A 43 -1.51 9.71 -0.06
C SER A 43 -1.01 8.73 1.00
N THR A 44 -1.91 7.93 1.57
CA THR A 44 -1.64 7.00 2.67
C THR A 44 -2.06 5.57 2.38
N THR A 45 -2.80 5.34 1.29
CA THR A 45 -3.39 4.04 0.96
C THR A 45 -2.83 3.51 -0.35
N TYR A 46 -2.40 2.27 -0.32
CA TYR A 46 -1.90 1.52 -1.47
C TYR A 46 -2.63 0.18 -1.57
N GLU A 47 -2.68 -0.39 -2.75
CA GLU A 47 -3.29 -1.68 -3.01
C GLU A 47 -2.39 -2.52 -3.91
N ILE A 48 -2.15 -3.78 -3.52
CA ILE A 48 -1.50 -4.76 -4.39
C ILE A 48 -2.60 -5.66 -4.93
N GLU A 49 -2.75 -5.68 -6.25
CA GLU A 49 -3.69 -6.54 -6.95
C GLU A 49 -2.93 -7.68 -7.62
N ILE A 50 -3.25 -8.93 -7.29
CA ILE A 50 -2.56 -10.11 -7.81
C ILE A 50 -3.58 -10.99 -8.54
N ALA A 51 -3.31 -11.27 -9.83
CA ALA A 51 -4.19 -12.12 -10.63
C ALA A 51 -3.90 -13.60 -10.35
N LEU A 52 -4.84 -14.26 -9.70
CA LEU A 52 -4.75 -15.66 -9.24
C LEU A 52 -5.89 -16.51 -9.82
N ALA A 53 -6.14 -16.37 -11.11
CA ALA A 53 -7.16 -17.16 -11.80
C ALA A 53 -6.93 -18.67 -11.61
N GLY A 54 -7.97 -19.38 -11.19
CA GLY A 54 -7.93 -20.82 -10.97
C GLY A 54 -7.42 -21.28 -9.61
N PHE A 55 -7.00 -20.37 -8.73
CA PHE A 55 -6.72 -20.69 -7.34
C PHE A 55 -7.99 -20.64 -6.49
N SER A 56 -8.10 -21.53 -5.51
CA SER A 56 -9.09 -21.40 -4.45
C SER A 56 -8.52 -20.59 -3.30
N LYS A 57 -9.40 -20.01 -2.48
CA LYS A 57 -9.01 -19.20 -1.32
C LYS A 57 -8.08 -19.96 -0.36
N GLU A 58 -8.30 -21.24 -0.20
CA GLU A 58 -7.56 -22.14 0.71
C GLU A 58 -6.13 -22.43 0.23
N GLU A 59 -5.86 -22.17 -1.06
CA GLU A 59 -4.53 -22.36 -1.65
C GLU A 59 -3.63 -21.12 -1.55
N ILE A 60 -4.21 -19.97 -1.14
CA ILE A 60 -3.52 -18.67 -1.10
C ILE A 60 -3.21 -18.31 0.36
N PHE A 61 -1.99 -17.92 0.62
CA PHE A 61 -1.51 -17.52 1.94
C PHE A 61 -0.93 -16.12 1.86
N VAL A 62 -1.34 -15.28 2.81
CA VAL A 62 -0.86 -13.90 2.96
C VAL A 62 -0.36 -13.73 4.38
N GLU A 63 0.90 -13.40 4.53
CA GLU A 63 1.58 -13.28 5.82
C GLU A 63 2.44 -12.03 5.86
N THR A 64 2.58 -11.44 7.03
CA THR A 64 3.53 -10.34 7.27
C THR A 64 4.45 -10.71 8.41
N GLU A 65 5.75 -10.59 8.19
CA GLU A 65 6.78 -10.81 9.19
C GLU A 65 7.90 -9.78 9.01
N THR A 66 8.26 -9.09 10.08
CA THR A 66 9.38 -8.12 10.11
C THR A 66 9.31 -7.13 8.93
N ASN A 67 8.14 -6.51 8.73
CA ASN A 67 7.87 -5.58 7.63
C ASN A 67 8.00 -6.20 6.21
N VAL A 68 7.98 -7.51 6.09
CA VAL A 68 7.90 -8.20 4.81
C VAL A 68 6.50 -8.76 4.63
N LEU A 69 5.80 -8.30 3.60
CA LEU A 69 4.56 -8.91 3.13
C LEU A 69 4.93 -10.07 2.20
N LYS A 70 4.45 -11.26 2.50
CA LYS A 70 4.66 -12.46 1.70
C LYS A 70 3.32 -13.02 1.25
N VAL A 71 3.17 -13.21 -0.05
CA VAL A 71 2.02 -13.87 -0.66
C VAL A 71 2.50 -15.10 -1.41
N TYR A 72 1.96 -16.24 -1.08
CA TYR A 72 2.40 -17.50 -1.69
C TYR A 72 1.27 -18.50 -1.83
N SER A 73 1.46 -19.46 -2.71
CA SER A 73 0.57 -20.61 -2.82
C SER A 73 1.32 -21.91 -2.58
N LYS A 74 0.65 -22.85 -1.92
CA LYS A 74 1.11 -24.24 -1.85
C LYS A 74 0.52 -24.99 -3.04
N THR A 75 1.36 -25.64 -3.82
CA THR A 75 0.87 -26.51 -4.88
C THR A 75 0.27 -27.74 -4.22
N SER A 76 -1.04 -27.89 -4.27
CA SER A 76 -1.61 -29.22 -4.10
C SER A 76 -1.19 -30.01 -5.34
N ARG A 77 -0.33 -30.98 -5.18
CA ARG A 77 -0.16 -32.05 -6.18
C ARG A 77 -1.44 -32.92 -6.16
N GLY A 78 -2.59 -32.29 -6.45
CA GLY A 78 -3.84 -33.00 -6.67
C GLY A 78 -3.80 -33.57 -8.08
N ASN A 79 -4.14 -34.85 -8.18
CA ASN A 79 -4.37 -35.66 -9.38
C ASN A 79 -4.37 -34.84 -10.68
N SER A 80 -3.20 -34.70 -11.29
CA SER A 80 -3.10 -34.16 -12.63
C SER A 80 -3.76 -35.17 -13.57
N LYS A 81 -5.05 -34.95 -13.88
CA LYS A 81 -5.60 -35.55 -15.08
C LYS A 81 -4.68 -35.12 -16.20
N THR A 82 -4.04 -36.07 -16.84
CA THR A 82 -3.20 -35.80 -18.00
C THR A 82 -4.14 -35.36 -19.13
N TYR A 83 -4.27 -34.06 -19.32
CA TYR A 83 -4.98 -33.49 -20.46
C TYR A 83 -3.97 -33.24 -21.57
N GLU A 84 -4.35 -33.52 -22.79
CA GLU A 84 -3.64 -33.05 -23.97
C GLU A 84 -4.14 -31.62 -24.25
N TYR A 85 -3.29 -30.62 -24.00
CA TYR A 85 -3.63 -29.22 -24.26
C TYR A 85 -3.32 -28.89 -25.73
N LEU A 86 -4.33 -28.46 -26.48
CA LEU A 86 -4.11 -27.86 -27.80
C LEU A 86 -3.49 -26.46 -27.67
N HIS A 87 -3.77 -25.78 -26.58
CA HIS A 87 -3.14 -24.52 -26.20
C HIS A 87 -3.13 -24.41 -24.67
N HIS A 88 -1.99 -24.04 -24.10
CA HIS A 88 -1.82 -23.90 -22.64
C HIS A 88 -1.37 -22.49 -22.29
N GLY A 89 -2.33 -21.56 -22.16
CA GLY A 89 -2.08 -20.16 -21.83
C GLY A 89 -2.23 -19.80 -20.34
N LEU A 90 -2.99 -20.62 -19.57
CA LEU A 90 -3.16 -20.42 -18.15
C LEU A 90 -2.21 -21.33 -17.36
N SER A 91 -1.41 -20.73 -16.49
CA SER A 91 -0.50 -21.46 -15.63
C SER A 91 -0.95 -21.36 -14.17
N LYS A 92 -1.34 -22.49 -13.57
CA LYS A 92 -1.55 -22.61 -12.13
C LYS A 92 -0.34 -23.32 -11.53
N ARG A 93 0.65 -22.55 -11.13
CA ARG A 93 1.87 -23.07 -10.50
C ARG A 93 2.09 -22.42 -9.13
N ALA A 94 2.83 -23.11 -8.26
CA ALA A 94 3.23 -22.51 -7.00
C ALA A 94 4.02 -21.24 -7.23
N PHE A 95 3.77 -20.25 -6.40
CA PHE A 95 4.48 -18.98 -6.43
C PHE A 95 4.78 -18.51 -5.00
N THR A 96 5.75 -17.61 -4.91
CA THR A 96 6.05 -16.86 -3.69
C THR A 96 6.49 -15.47 -4.11
N ASN A 97 5.74 -14.47 -3.73
CA ASN A 97 6.08 -13.07 -3.91
C ASN A 97 6.27 -12.41 -2.54
N SER A 98 7.24 -11.53 -2.42
CA SER A 98 7.53 -10.83 -1.18
C SER A 98 7.76 -9.34 -1.46
N TRP A 99 7.21 -8.50 -0.60
CA TRP A 99 7.37 -7.04 -0.67
C TRP A 99 7.86 -6.52 0.67
N GLN A 100 8.91 -5.70 0.65
CA GLN A 100 9.38 -4.99 1.83
C GLN A 100 8.46 -3.81 2.08
N LEU A 101 7.82 -3.77 3.24
CA LEU A 101 6.99 -2.65 3.69
C LEU A 101 7.85 -1.64 4.46
N GLY A 102 7.44 -0.37 4.43
CA GLY A 102 7.99 0.64 5.33
C GLY A 102 7.59 0.37 6.79
N ASP A 103 8.35 0.91 7.73
CA ASP A 103 8.10 0.73 9.17
C ASP A 103 6.73 1.28 9.61
N ASP A 104 6.24 2.25 8.87
CA ASP A 104 4.95 2.91 9.08
C ASP A 104 3.82 2.37 8.18
N VAL A 105 4.06 1.30 7.42
CA VAL A 105 3.08 0.70 6.52
C VAL A 105 2.57 -0.63 7.08
N LYS A 106 1.24 -0.80 7.10
CA LYS A 106 0.60 -2.04 7.55
C LYS A 106 -0.43 -2.53 6.56
N VAL A 107 -0.66 -3.83 6.56
CA VAL A 107 -1.79 -4.44 5.86
C VAL A 107 -3.06 -4.10 6.63
N SER A 108 -4.02 -3.45 5.97
CA SER A 108 -5.31 -3.07 6.56
C SER A 108 -6.44 -4.03 6.15
N ASP A 109 -6.37 -4.59 4.95
CA ASP A 109 -7.38 -5.53 4.46
C ASP A 109 -6.80 -6.49 3.42
N VAL A 110 -7.40 -7.68 3.33
CA VAL A 110 -7.08 -8.68 2.31
C VAL A 110 -8.38 -9.28 1.80
N SER A 111 -8.63 -9.16 0.51
CA SER A 111 -9.83 -9.69 -0.14
C SER A 111 -9.47 -10.52 -1.37
N TYR A 112 -10.27 -11.53 -1.65
CA TYR A 112 -10.13 -12.38 -2.84
C TYR A 112 -11.47 -12.56 -3.51
N VAL A 113 -11.63 -11.97 -4.68
CA VAL A 113 -12.88 -11.97 -5.46
C VAL A 113 -12.56 -12.16 -6.93
N ASP A 114 -13.31 -13.01 -7.60
CA ASP A 114 -13.23 -13.24 -9.05
C ASP A 114 -11.81 -13.57 -9.58
N GLY A 115 -11.01 -14.27 -8.77
CA GLY A 115 -9.64 -14.61 -9.14
C GLY A 115 -8.62 -13.48 -8.97
N LEU A 116 -9.02 -12.36 -8.35
CA LEU A 116 -8.14 -11.24 -8.02
C LEU A 116 -7.97 -11.14 -6.50
N LEU A 117 -6.73 -11.28 -6.04
CA LEU A 117 -6.35 -11.02 -4.66
C LEU A 117 -5.96 -9.55 -4.53
N LYS A 118 -6.60 -8.85 -3.61
CA LYS A 118 -6.31 -7.46 -3.26
C LYS A 118 -5.79 -7.38 -1.84
N VAL A 119 -4.62 -6.79 -1.69
CA VAL A 119 -3.99 -6.52 -0.38
C VAL A 119 -3.90 -5.02 -0.21
N LYS A 120 -4.69 -4.49 0.70
CA LYS A 120 -4.72 -3.06 1.02
C LYS A 120 -3.67 -2.74 2.08
N LEU A 121 -2.87 -1.74 1.81
CA LEU A 121 -1.81 -1.24 2.67
C LEU A 121 -2.12 0.19 3.10
N GLU A 122 -1.92 0.49 4.37
CA GLU A 122 -2.11 1.83 4.92
C GLU A 122 -0.85 2.31 5.63
N LYS A 123 -0.46 3.54 5.30
CA LYS A 123 0.59 4.25 5.99
C LYS A 123 0.06 4.90 7.26
N ILE A 124 0.62 4.53 8.40
CA ILE A 124 0.29 5.10 9.69
C ILE A 124 1.05 6.42 9.84
N VAL A 125 0.33 7.54 9.79
CA VAL A 125 0.91 8.85 10.08
C VAL A 125 0.88 9.05 11.59
N PRO A 126 2.05 9.15 12.25
CA PRO A 126 2.13 9.44 13.67
C PRO A 126 1.40 10.75 14.03
N GLU A 127 0.81 10.83 15.21
CA GLU A 127 0.02 11.99 15.62
C GLU A 127 0.79 13.32 15.56
N HIS A 128 2.09 13.30 15.87
CA HIS A 128 2.96 14.48 15.82
C HIS A 128 3.23 14.97 14.38
N GLN A 129 2.92 14.17 13.35
CA GLN A 129 3.06 14.53 11.94
C GLN A 129 1.74 14.86 11.27
N ARG A 130 0.61 14.74 12.01
CA ARG A 130 -0.70 15.11 11.48
C ARG A 130 -0.82 16.63 11.37
N LYS A 131 -1.42 17.07 10.28
CA LYS A 131 -1.77 18.49 10.11
C LYS A 131 -2.78 18.88 11.19
N ILE A 132 -2.38 19.82 12.06
CA ILE A 132 -3.26 20.40 13.06
C ILE A 132 -3.67 21.78 12.56
N SER A 133 -4.96 22.03 12.45
CA SER A 133 -5.50 23.35 12.13
C SER A 133 -5.96 24.03 13.41
N TYR A 134 -5.43 25.20 13.65
CA TYR A 134 -5.83 26.02 14.80
C TYR A 134 -6.79 27.09 14.32
N SER A 135 -7.90 27.30 15.06
CA SER A 135 -8.77 28.45 14.86
C SER A 135 -8.13 29.69 15.52
N ILE A 136 -8.12 30.79 14.78
CA ILE A 136 -7.70 32.07 15.32
C ILE A 136 -8.92 32.69 16.03
N ASN A 137 -8.80 32.86 17.33
CA ASN A 137 -9.84 33.56 18.09
C ASN A 137 -9.57 35.07 18.03
N ASP A 138 -10.56 35.84 17.60
CA ASP A 138 -10.50 37.30 17.71
C ASP A 138 -10.58 37.67 19.19
N VAL A 139 -9.49 38.13 19.74
CA VAL A 139 -9.49 38.76 21.05
C VAL A 139 -10.05 40.16 20.85
N THR A 140 -11.35 40.34 21.07
CA THR A 140 -11.93 41.66 21.20
C THR A 140 -11.35 42.29 22.49
N LEU A 141 -10.43 43.24 22.32
CA LEU A 141 -9.95 44.04 23.43
C LEU A 141 -11.18 44.72 24.05
N PRO A 142 -11.34 44.69 25.39
CA PRO A 142 -12.46 45.34 26.04
C PRO A 142 -12.45 46.82 25.67
N THR A 143 -13.55 47.28 25.13
CA THR A 143 -13.75 48.68 24.76
C THR A 143 -13.62 49.52 26.02
N GLU A 144 -12.94 50.65 25.93
CA GLU A 144 -12.62 51.61 27.02
C GLU A 144 -13.81 52.03 27.91
N LYS A 145 -15.04 51.67 27.51
CA LYS A 145 -16.28 51.92 28.27
C LYS A 145 -16.52 50.98 29.46
N GLU A 146 -15.86 49.86 29.55
CA GLU A 146 -15.99 48.95 30.69
C GLU A 146 -15.02 49.26 31.83
N LYS A 147 -14.01 50.09 31.60
CA LYS A 147 -13.07 50.51 32.65
C LYS A 147 -13.63 51.56 33.65
N VAL A 148 -14.76 52.15 33.34
CA VAL A 148 -15.32 53.22 34.19
C VAL A 148 -16.24 52.68 35.31
N LEU A 149 -16.64 51.43 35.25
CA LEU A 149 -17.56 50.80 36.20
C LEU A 149 -16.88 50.04 37.34
N LEU A 150 -15.53 50.01 37.39
CA LEU A 150 -14.80 49.31 38.45
C LEU A 150 -14.05 50.21 39.43
N THR A 151 -14.39 51.53 39.45
CA THR A 151 -13.85 52.49 40.42
C THR A 151 -14.99 53.28 41.09
N GLU A 152 -15.83 52.60 41.86
CA GLU A 152 -16.60 53.15 42.97
C GLU A 152 -16.71 52.10 44.10
#